data_72ca6c3449750bb7e33d428b48d44aa1
#
_entry.id   72ca6c3449750bb7e33d428b48d44aa1
#
_cell.length_a   1.000
_cell.length_b   1.000
_cell.length_c   1.000
_cell.angle_alpha   90.00
_cell.angle_beta   90.00
_cell.angle_gamma   90.00
#
_symmetry.space_group_name_H-M   'P 1'
#
loop_
_entity.id
_entity.type
_entity.pdbx_description
1 polymer ?
#
loop_
_entity_poly.entity_id
_entity_poly.type
_entity_poly.pdbx_seq_one_letter_code
_entity_poly.pdbx_strand_id
1 'polypeptide(L)'
;GGAFVNAMSVNDPQSTQLDYHRVAGRPGMVGRRLVLLINNRPDRGYRTEHMMMVARGLEPEEIWLIGASQRAVRRTLRHILPDTPVRLFPGAEALPLDSRGADTMIFAAGNLAGPGKALMERVRKEGEQSVL
;
A
#
# COMPACT_ATOMS: atom_id res chain seq x y z
N GLY A 1 16.82 6.96 -1.20
CA GLY A 1 15.60 6.50 -1.70
C GLY A 1 14.37 6.89 -0.93
N GLY A 2 13.26 6.35 -1.38
CA GLY A 2 11.99 6.54 -0.73
C GLY A 2 11.85 5.73 0.55
N ALA A 3 10.75 5.97 1.27
CA ALA A 3 10.42 5.21 2.47
C ALA A 3 9.40 4.12 2.12
N PHE A 4 9.56 2.96 2.72
CA PHE A 4 8.63 1.86 2.61
C PHE A 4 8.14 1.46 4.00
N VAL A 5 6.82 1.44 4.18
CA VAL A 5 6.20 1.08 5.46
C VAL A 5 5.37 -0.18 5.25
N ASN A 6 5.63 -1.21 6.05
CA ASN A 6 4.91 -2.48 5.97
C ASN A 6 3.82 -2.55 7.03
N ALA A 7 2.56 -2.45 6.61
CA ALA A 7 1.39 -2.65 7.47
C ALA A 7 0.53 -3.82 6.98
N MET A 8 1.12 -4.75 6.22
CA MET A 8 0.36 -5.81 5.56
C MET A 8 -0.25 -6.84 6.50
N SER A 9 0.21 -6.97 7.74
CA SER A 9 -0.37 -7.92 8.68
C SER A 9 -1.34 -7.29 9.67
N VAL A 10 -1.62 -6.01 9.54
CA VAL A 10 -2.60 -5.33 10.41
C VAL A 10 -4.01 -5.72 9.97
N ASN A 11 -4.85 -6.11 10.93
CA ASN A 11 -6.11 -6.81 10.65
C ASN A 11 -7.35 -5.93 10.50
N ASP A 12 -7.29 -4.66 10.84
CA ASP A 12 -8.47 -3.81 10.78
C ASP A 12 -8.15 -2.42 10.23
N PRO A 13 -9.14 -1.73 9.61
CA PRO A 13 -8.90 -0.42 8.99
C PRO A 13 -8.47 0.64 9.97
N GLN A 14 -9.04 0.64 11.16
CA GLN A 14 -8.74 1.66 12.15
C GLN A 14 -7.29 1.58 12.61
N SER A 15 -6.81 0.38 12.90
CA SER A 15 -5.40 0.18 13.29
C SER A 15 -4.46 0.55 12.17
N THR A 16 -4.81 0.22 10.92
CA THR A 16 -4.01 0.57 9.76
C THR A 16 -3.90 2.09 9.61
N GLN A 17 -5.01 2.80 9.77
CA GLN A 17 -5.02 4.26 9.70
C GLN A 17 -4.20 4.90 10.81
N LEU A 18 -4.31 4.37 12.02
CA LEU A 18 -3.51 4.86 13.15
C LEU A 18 -2.02 4.66 12.92
N ASP A 19 -1.64 3.49 12.39
CA ASP A 19 -0.25 3.22 12.06
C ASP A 19 0.28 4.19 11.00
N TYR A 20 -0.54 4.49 9.99
CA TYR A 20 -0.16 5.47 8.99
C TYR A 20 0.11 6.83 9.61
N HIS A 21 -0.83 7.33 10.41
CA HIS A 21 -0.68 8.67 11.01
C HIS A 21 0.51 8.74 11.96
N ARG A 22 0.78 7.67 12.68
CA ARG A 22 1.94 7.59 13.56
C ARG A 22 3.24 7.69 12.76
N VAL A 23 3.34 6.94 11.67
CA VAL A 23 4.54 6.96 10.83
C VAL A 23 4.68 8.28 10.09
N ALA A 24 3.58 8.81 9.56
CA ALA A 24 3.60 10.06 8.80
C ALA A 24 4.00 11.26 9.66
N GLY A 25 3.82 11.17 10.97
CA GLY A 25 4.23 12.22 11.90
C GLY A 25 5.69 12.15 12.33
N ARG A 26 6.44 11.12 11.94
CA ARG A 26 7.84 10.98 12.32
C ARG A 26 8.73 11.97 11.58
N PRO A 27 9.84 12.42 12.21
CA PRO A 27 10.82 13.25 11.52
C PRO A 27 11.31 12.54 10.23
N GLY A 28 11.39 13.29 9.15
CA GLY A 28 11.76 12.74 7.86
C GLY A 28 10.61 12.17 7.05
N MET A 29 9.45 11.96 7.67
CA MET A 29 8.26 11.46 6.98
C MET A 29 7.21 12.53 6.72
N VAL A 30 7.23 13.60 7.48
CA VAL A 30 6.25 14.66 7.36
C VAL A 30 6.29 15.29 5.97
N GLY A 31 5.10 15.42 5.36
CA GLY A 31 4.98 16.04 4.04
C GLY A 31 5.27 15.12 2.86
N ARG A 32 5.64 13.85 3.09
CA ARG A 32 5.84 12.92 2.00
C ARG A 32 4.52 12.57 1.31
N ARG A 33 4.60 12.36 0.02
CA ARG A 33 3.46 11.89 -0.77
C ARG A 33 3.18 10.43 -0.46
N LEU A 34 1.91 10.09 -0.34
CA LEU A 34 1.51 8.73 0.00
C LEU A 34 1.17 7.93 -1.26
N VAL A 35 1.87 6.81 -1.43
CA VAL A 35 1.45 5.74 -2.36
C VAL A 35 0.93 4.59 -1.50
N LEU A 36 -0.33 4.23 -1.67
CA LEU A 36 -0.93 3.11 -0.96
C LEU A 36 -0.78 1.86 -1.81
N LEU A 37 -0.04 0.87 -1.31
CA LEU A 37 0.15 -0.41 -1.97
C LEU A 37 -0.75 -1.44 -1.29
N ILE A 38 -1.64 -2.06 -2.05
CA ILE A 38 -2.58 -3.04 -1.52
C ILE A 38 -2.28 -4.41 -2.12
N ASN A 39 -2.09 -5.41 -1.25
CA ASN A 39 -1.97 -6.81 -1.62
C ASN A 39 -3.29 -7.50 -1.28
N ASN A 40 -4.12 -7.78 -2.30
CA ASN A 40 -5.45 -8.33 -2.10
C ASN A 40 -5.46 -9.84 -2.19
N ARG A 41 -6.26 -10.51 -1.34
CA ARG A 41 -6.50 -11.95 -1.37
C ARG A 41 -7.94 -12.24 -1.78
N PRO A 42 -8.15 -13.20 -2.70
CA PRO A 42 -9.51 -13.48 -3.23
C PRO A 42 -10.41 -14.18 -2.21
N ASP A 43 -9.84 -14.89 -1.26
CA ASP A 43 -10.59 -15.68 -0.27
C ASP A 43 -10.98 -14.86 0.98
N ARG A 44 -10.77 -13.55 0.93
CA ARG A 44 -11.01 -12.67 2.07
C ARG A 44 -11.82 -11.45 1.65
N GLY A 45 -13.08 -11.69 1.23
CA GLY A 45 -13.94 -10.63 0.71
C GLY A 45 -14.10 -9.43 1.65
N TYR A 46 -14.25 -9.69 2.95
CA TYR A 46 -14.35 -8.60 3.92
C TYR A 46 -13.06 -7.76 3.99
N ARG A 47 -11.92 -8.35 3.65
CA ARG A 47 -10.64 -7.62 3.62
C ARG A 47 -10.65 -6.56 2.51
N THR A 48 -11.30 -6.85 1.40
CA THR A 48 -11.44 -5.86 0.32
C THR A 48 -12.20 -4.64 0.82
N GLU A 49 -13.30 -4.84 1.54
CA GLU A 49 -14.04 -3.73 2.14
C GLU A 49 -13.18 -2.94 3.12
N HIS A 50 -12.38 -3.62 3.94
CA HIS A 50 -11.46 -2.96 4.86
C HIS A 50 -10.45 -2.10 4.11
N MET A 51 -9.91 -2.61 3.00
CA MET A 51 -8.95 -1.83 2.21
C MET A 51 -9.60 -0.61 1.55
N MET A 52 -10.89 -0.70 1.19
CA MET A 52 -11.62 0.46 0.69
C MET A 52 -11.74 1.53 1.78
N MET A 53 -12.03 1.13 3.00
CA MET A 53 -12.10 2.06 4.14
C MET A 53 -10.74 2.71 4.41
N VAL A 54 -9.67 1.92 4.36
CA VAL A 54 -8.31 2.44 4.52
C VAL A 54 -8.00 3.47 3.43
N ALA A 55 -8.29 3.13 2.17
CA ALA A 55 -8.03 4.04 1.05
C ALA A 55 -8.77 5.37 1.21
N ARG A 56 -10.04 5.31 1.59
CA ARG A 56 -10.82 6.53 1.81
C ARG A 56 -10.27 7.37 2.96
N GLY A 57 -9.85 6.70 4.03
CA GLY A 57 -9.35 7.41 5.21
C GLY A 57 -7.98 8.04 5.00
N LEU A 58 -7.11 7.40 4.22
CA LEU A 58 -5.75 7.89 4.00
C LEU A 58 -5.62 8.90 2.87
N GLU A 59 -6.55 8.90 1.92
CA GLU A 59 -6.57 9.78 0.76
C GLU A 59 -5.21 9.81 0.04
N PRO A 60 -4.75 8.64 -0.47
CA PRO A 60 -3.42 8.57 -1.10
C PRO A 60 -3.39 9.34 -2.42
N GLU A 61 -2.21 9.75 -2.83
CA GLU A 61 -2.03 10.36 -4.14
C GLU A 61 -2.07 9.35 -5.28
N GLU A 62 -1.70 8.11 -5.00
CA GLU A 62 -1.68 7.04 -5.97
C GLU A 62 -1.88 5.71 -5.25
N ILE A 63 -2.53 4.76 -5.92
CA ILE A 63 -2.73 3.41 -5.38
C ILE A 63 -2.10 2.41 -6.32
N TRP A 64 -1.34 1.47 -5.75
CA TRP A 64 -0.76 0.35 -6.47
C TRP A 64 -1.40 -0.95 -5.98
N LEU A 65 -1.77 -1.82 -6.91
CA LEU A 65 -2.39 -3.09 -6.59
C LEU A 65 -1.52 -4.26 -7.02
N ILE A 66 -1.31 -5.20 -6.10
CA ILE A 66 -0.77 -6.53 -6.39
C ILE A 66 -1.74 -7.56 -5.81
N GLY A 67 -1.52 -8.84 -6.14
CA GLY A 67 -2.38 -9.90 -5.65
C GLY A 67 -3.53 -10.18 -6.59
N ALA A 68 -4.63 -10.69 -6.03
CA ALA A 68 -5.76 -11.18 -6.81
C ALA A 68 -6.84 -10.12 -7.01
N SER A 69 -7.73 -10.38 -8.00
CA SER A 69 -8.94 -9.58 -8.25
C SER A 69 -8.68 -8.09 -8.47
N GLN A 70 -7.55 -7.76 -9.07
CA GLN A 70 -7.11 -6.38 -9.22
C GLN A 70 -8.09 -5.51 -10.00
N ARG A 71 -8.69 -6.06 -11.05
CA ARG A 71 -9.63 -5.29 -11.87
C ARG A 71 -10.89 -4.91 -11.10
N ALA A 72 -11.41 -5.85 -10.29
CA ALA A 72 -12.58 -5.60 -9.47
C ALA A 72 -12.26 -4.56 -8.38
N VAL A 73 -11.10 -4.69 -7.73
CA VAL A 73 -10.65 -3.75 -6.72
C VAL A 73 -10.47 -2.36 -7.33
N ARG A 74 -9.84 -2.27 -8.51
CA ARG A 74 -9.65 -1.00 -9.19
C ARG A 74 -10.99 -0.33 -9.52
N ARG A 75 -11.97 -1.12 -9.98
CA ARG A 75 -13.30 -0.59 -10.30
C ARG A 75 -13.94 0.06 -9.08
N THR A 76 -13.88 -0.61 -7.94
CA THR A 76 -14.42 -0.10 -6.69
C THR A 76 -13.66 1.16 -6.25
N LEU A 77 -12.34 1.15 -6.33
CA LEU A 77 -11.52 2.30 -5.97
C LEU A 77 -11.82 3.51 -6.85
N ARG A 78 -12.01 3.30 -8.14
CA ARG A 78 -12.37 4.39 -9.05
C ARG A 78 -13.72 5.01 -8.72
N HIS A 79 -14.60 4.22 -8.14
CA HIS A 79 -15.91 4.71 -7.72
C HIS A 79 -15.82 5.59 -6.47
N ILE A 80 -15.01 5.18 -5.49
CA ILE A 80 -14.91 5.91 -4.21
C ILE A 80 -13.84 7.00 -4.22
N LEU A 81 -12.82 6.87 -5.08
CA LEU A 81 -11.72 7.83 -5.21
C LEU A 81 -11.47 8.11 -6.70
N PRO A 82 -12.41 8.81 -7.37
CA PRO A 82 -12.34 8.95 -8.83
C PRO A 82 -11.13 9.71 -9.35
N ASP A 83 -10.53 10.54 -8.51
CA ASP A 83 -9.38 11.36 -8.93
C ASP A 83 -8.02 10.73 -8.58
N THR A 84 -8.02 9.57 -7.94
CA THR A 84 -6.78 8.91 -7.52
C THR A 84 -6.35 7.88 -8.56
N PRO A 85 -5.16 7.99 -9.15
CA PRO A 85 -4.67 6.98 -10.10
C PRO A 85 -4.50 5.63 -9.41
N VAL A 86 -4.96 4.57 -10.07
CA VAL A 86 -4.83 3.19 -9.59
C VAL A 86 -4.08 2.40 -10.65
N ARG A 87 -2.92 1.84 -10.28
CA ARG A 87 -2.08 1.06 -11.18
C ARG A 87 -2.04 -0.39 -10.73
N LEU A 88 -2.11 -1.30 -11.71
CA LEU A 88 -2.11 -2.74 -11.49
C LEU A 88 -0.75 -3.32 -11.83
N PHE A 89 -0.25 -4.24 -11.00
CA PHE A 89 1.03 -4.91 -11.23
C PHE A 89 0.86 -6.41 -11.11
N PRO A 90 1.51 -7.19 -11.98
CA PRO A 90 1.37 -8.67 -11.95
C PRO A 90 2.00 -9.30 -10.70
N GLY A 91 2.94 -8.62 -10.08
CA GLY A 91 3.59 -9.13 -8.87
C GLY A 91 4.50 -8.09 -8.27
N ALA A 92 5.13 -8.44 -7.15
CA ALA A 92 6.01 -7.53 -6.43
C ALA A 92 7.22 -7.10 -7.25
N GLU A 93 7.69 -7.96 -8.15
CA GLU A 93 8.87 -7.70 -8.99
C GLU A 93 8.62 -6.58 -10.01
N ALA A 94 7.37 -6.33 -10.35
CA ALA A 94 7.03 -5.30 -11.33
C ALA A 94 6.84 -3.91 -10.72
N LEU A 95 6.86 -3.80 -9.40
CA LEU A 95 6.63 -2.52 -8.73
C LEU A 95 7.80 -1.56 -8.96
N PRO A 96 7.52 -0.31 -9.31
CA PRO A 96 8.58 0.66 -9.58
C PRO A 96 9.09 1.31 -8.29
N LEU A 97 9.63 0.52 -7.38
CA LEU A 97 10.08 1.01 -6.07
C LEU A 97 11.16 2.08 -6.20
N ASP A 98 12.07 1.91 -7.17
CA ASP A 98 13.19 2.81 -7.37
C ASP A 98 12.79 4.14 -8.02
N SER A 99 11.59 4.21 -8.59
CA SER A 99 11.14 5.42 -9.28
C SER A 99 10.68 6.51 -8.31
N ARG A 100 10.57 6.17 -7.04
CA ARG A 100 10.08 7.10 -6.02
C ARG A 100 11.23 7.68 -5.22
N GLY A 101 11.26 8.99 -5.10
CA GLY A 101 12.31 9.69 -4.39
C GLY A 101 12.01 9.88 -2.91
N ALA A 102 12.82 10.74 -2.29
CA ALA A 102 12.74 11.00 -0.86
C ALA A 102 11.47 11.71 -0.43
N ASP A 103 10.69 12.22 -1.39
CA ASP A 103 9.43 12.92 -1.12
C ASP A 103 8.23 11.95 -1.03
N THR A 104 8.44 10.65 -1.19
CA THR A 104 7.37 9.67 -1.28
C THR A 104 7.49 8.63 -0.17
N MET A 105 6.34 8.21 0.35
CA MET A 105 6.22 7.07 1.24
C MET A 105 5.31 6.03 0.60
N ILE A 106 5.80 4.79 0.48
CA ILE A 106 4.98 3.65 0.05
C ILE A 106 4.49 2.94 1.31
N PHE A 107 3.19 2.95 1.51
CA PHE A 107 2.55 2.32 2.68
C PHE A 107 1.82 1.07 2.18
N ALA A 108 2.32 -0.11 2.58
CA ALA A 108 1.78 -1.38 2.13
C ALA A 108 0.76 -1.92 3.12
N ALA A 109 -0.43 -2.24 2.63
CA ALA A 109 -1.53 -2.77 3.42
C ALA A 109 -2.12 -4.02 2.76
N GLY A 110 -2.99 -4.72 3.46
CA GLY A 110 -3.61 -5.94 2.97
C GLY A 110 -2.93 -7.17 3.54
N ASN A 111 -2.79 -8.21 2.70
CA ASN A 111 -2.24 -9.48 3.16
C ASN A 111 -0.73 -9.57 2.95
N LEU A 112 -0.05 -10.26 3.87
CA LEU A 112 1.37 -10.55 3.72
C LEU A 112 1.64 -11.77 2.82
N ALA A 113 0.68 -12.69 2.73
CA ALA A 113 0.85 -13.94 2.00
C ALA A 113 1.01 -13.74 0.48
N GLY A 114 1.60 -14.72 -0.20
CA GLY A 114 1.82 -14.69 -1.64
C GLY A 114 2.73 -13.55 -2.06
N PRO A 115 2.26 -12.64 -2.93
CA PRO A 115 3.08 -11.52 -3.40
C PRO A 115 3.66 -10.65 -2.29
N GLY A 116 3.01 -10.62 -1.12
CA GLY A 116 3.50 -9.83 0.00
C GLY A 116 4.86 -10.31 0.51
N LYS A 117 5.07 -11.63 0.54
CA LYS A 117 6.36 -12.19 0.96
C LYS A 117 7.47 -11.85 -0.04
N ALA A 118 7.17 -11.97 -1.34
CA ALA A 118 8.11 -11.62 -2.39
C ALA A 118 8.45 -10.12 -2.34
N LEU A 119 7.48 -9.30 -2.05
CA LEU A 119 7.68 -7.85 -1.89
C LEU A 119 8.65 -7.54 -0.76
N MET A 120 8.47 -8.17 0.40
CA MET A 120 9.35 -7.92 1.54
C MET A 120 10.79 -8.40 1.27
N GLU A 121 10.93 -9.53 0.55
CA GLU A 121 12.26 -9.98 0.10
C GLU A 121 12.93 -8.93 -0.78
N ARG A 122 12.17 -8.40 -1.75
CA ARG A 122 12.69 -7.39 -2.66
C ARG A 122 13.10 -6.11 -1.93
N VAL A 123 12.26 -5.64 -1.00
CA VAL A 123 12.54 -4.45 -0.21
C VAL A 123 13.84 -4.62 0.58
N ARG A 124 14.03 -5.80 1.18
CA ARG A 124 15.24 -6.11 1.94
C ARG A 124 16.48 -6.08 1.04
N LYS A 125 16.39 -6.68 -0.15
CA LYS A 125 17.52 -6.76 -1.08
C LYS A 125 17.93 -5.39 -1.61
N GLU A 126 16.96 -4.52 -1.84
CA GLU A 126 17.22 -3.20 -2.39
C GLU A 126 17.61 -2.17 -1.33
N GLY A 127 17.63 -2.59 -0.07
CA GLY A 127 18.00 -1.69 1.02
C GLY A 127 16.93 -0.66 1.34
N GLU A 128 15.72 -0.85 0.86
CA GLU A 128 14.60 0.00 1.22
C GLU A 128 14.31 -0.13 2.70
N GLN A 129 14.01 0.99 3.33
CA GLN A 129 13.79 1.01 4.76
C GLN A 129 12.33 0.73 5.09
N SER A 130 12.08 -0.35 5.88
CA SER A 130 10.76 -0.62 6.43
C SER A 130 10.72 -0.02 7.83
N VAL A 131 9.78 0.90 8.08
CA VAL A 131 9.76 1.67 9.33
C VAL A 131 8.56 1.34 10.22
N LEU A 132 7.82 0.29 9.89
CA LEU A 132 6.72 -0.13 10.75
C LEU A 132 7.14 -1.22 11.73
#